data_da7bf7707f33f79a830563bc149b95d0
#
_entry.id   da7bf7707f33f79a830563bc149b95d0
#
_cell.length_a   1.000
_cell.length_b   1.000
_cell.length_c   1.000
_cell.angle_alpha   90.00
_cell.angle_beta   90.00
_cell.angle_gamma   90.00
#
_symmetry.space_group_name_H-M   'P 1'
#
loop_
_entity.id
_entity.type
_entity.pdbx_description
1 polymer ?
#
loop_
_entity_poly.entity_id
_entity_poly.type
_entity_poly.pdbx_seq_one_letter_code
_entity_poly.pdbx_strand_id
1 'polypeptide(L)'
;AQWHLLPEGKRKMFASLLYDKEELKRFLSMVKAEYMTGGLSGLIKELYKGKICQHADIDMLIQQYPCELAYALALIDTSDRSSITPGWVLCNFPNVEYVIKLLRHNRCEKGCDYCNTQLSVLANLKIYFGYEKFRTYDGEPLQEKAAEAAVNGKSLLAIFPTGGGKSLTFQLPALMDGASIHGLTVVISPLQ
;
A
#
# COMPACT_ATOMS: atom_id res chain seq x y z
N ALA A 1 -11.09 12.40 -25.60
CA ALA A 1 -10.20 11.90 -24.56
C ALA A 1 -10.32 12.80 -23.33
N GLN A 2 -10.53 12.21 -22.14
CA GLN A 2 -10.82 12.93 -20.89
C GLN A 2 -9.52 13.31 -20.19
N TRP A 3 -8.63 14.03 -20.87
CA TRP A 3 -7.34 14.49 -20.37
C TRP A 3 -7.42 15.23 -19.02
N HIS A 4 -8.46 16.04 -18.85
CA HIS A 4 -8.72 16.82 -17.64
C HIS A 4 -9.05 15.97 -16.39
N LEU A 5 -9.42 14.70 -16.59
CA LEU A 5 -9.71 13.77 -15.49
C LEU A 5 -8.46 13.07 -14.94
N LEU A 6 -7.32 13.18 -15.65
CA LEU A 6 -6.07 12.63 -15.14
C LEU A 6 -5.52 13.46 -13.98
N PRO A 7 -4.97 12.83 -12.92
CA PRO A 7 -4.24 13.51 -11.87
C PRO A 7 -3.15 14.43 -12.43
N GLU A 8 -2.90 15.56 -11.78
CA GLU A 8 -1.97 16.59 -12.29
C GLU A 8 -0.57 16.02 -12.55
N GLY A 9 -0.06 15.15 -11.66
CA GLY A 9 1.23 14.49 -11.85
C GLY A 9 1.29 13.65 -13.12
N LYS A 10 0.22 12.91 -13.43
CA LYS A 10 0.13 12.14 -14.67
C LYS A 10 -0.02 13.03 -15.90
N ARG A 11 -0.78 14.13 -15.79
CA ARG A 11 -0.86 15.10 -16.89
C ARG A 11 0.50 15.71 -17.20
N LYS A 12 1.28 16.08 -16.18
CA LYS A 12 2.65 16.61 -16.35
C LYS A 12 3.57 15.55 -16.98
N MET A 13 3.51 14.31 -16.50
CA MET A 13 4.29 13.20 -17.05
C MET A 13 3.94 12.94 -18.53
N PHE A 14 2.67 12.81 -18.86
CA PHE A 14 2.25 12.63 -20.25
C PHE A 14 2.53 13.85 -21.13
N ALA A 15 2.44 15.06 -20.58
CA ALA A 15 2.81 16.27 -21.29
C ALA A 15 4.31 16.25 -21.65
N SER A 16 5.20 15.92 -20.69
CA SER A 16 6.63 15.82 -20.94
C SER A 16 6.95 14.74 -21.99
N LEU A 17 6.34 13.57 -21.89
CA LEU A 17 6.49 12.49 -22.86
C LEU A 17 6.02 12.87 -24.29
N LEU A 18 4.96 13.70 -24.37
CA LEU A 18 4.48 14.19 -25.67
C LEU A 18 5.39 15.24 -26.31
N TYR A 19 6.11 16.02 -25.47
CA TYR A 19 7.03 17.06 -25.96
C TYR A 19 8.44 16.54 -26.21
N ASP A 20 8.87 15.49 -25.49
CA ASP A 20 10.16 14.84 -25.70
C ASP A 20 10.00 13.49 -26.42
N LYS A 21 10.28 13.53 -27.73
CA LYS A 21 10.18 12.33 -28.59
C LYS A 21 11.15 11.22 -28.18
N GLU A 22 12.32 11.55 -27.66
CA GLU A 22 13.31 10.55 -27.25
C GLU A 22 12.90 9.89 -25.92
N GLU A 23 12.35 10.66 -25.01
CA GLU A 23 11.82 10.14 -23.74
C GLU A 23 10.61 9.22 -23.98
N LEU A 24 9.71 9.62 -24.89
CA LEU A 24 8.58 8.78 -25.33
C LEU A 24 9.06 7.47 -25.96
N LYS A 25 10.06 7.53 -26.84
CA LYS A 25 10.63 6.31 -27.47
C LYS A 25 11.24 5.37 -26.42
N ARG A 26 12.00 5.91 -25.46
CA ARG A 26 12.57 5.11 -24.36
C ARG A 26 11.48 4.45 -23.53
N PHE A 27 10.43 5.20 -23.15
CA PHE A 27 9.28 4.66 -22.42
C PHE A 27 8.60 3.55 -23.19
N LEU A 28 8.27 3.76 -24.48
CA LEU A 28 7.63 2.75 -25.32
C LEU A 28 8.51 1.51 -25.54
N SER A 29 9.82 1.70 -25.65
CA SER A 29 10.77 0.59 -25.76
C SER A 29 10.82 -0.24 -24.47
N MET A 30 10.81 0.41 -23.30
CA MET A 30 10.74 -0.26 -22.00
C MET A 30 9.42 -1.03 -21.87
N VAL A 31 8.29 -0.41 -22.11
CA VAL A 31 6.96 -1.05 -22.07
C VAL A 31 6.93 -2.29 -22.96
N LYS A 32 7.45 -2.16 -24.20
CA LYS A 32 7.50 -3.28 -25.15
C LYS A 32 8.41 -4.40 -24.63
N ALA A 33 9.59 -4.08 -24.12
CA ALA A 33 10.54 -5.07 -23.64
C ALA A 33 9.95 -5.86 -22.45
N GLU A 34 9.38 -5.15 -21.46
CA GLU A 34 8.76 -5.77 -20.29
C GLU A 34 7.55 -6.63 -20.66
N TYR A 35 6.71 -6.15 -21.59
CA TYR A 35 5.56 -6.93 -22.07
C TYR A 35 5.99 -8.19 -22.82
N MET A 36 7.05 -8.12 -23.62
CA MET A 36 7.55 -9.27 -24.41
C MET A 36 8.23 -10.33 -23.52
N THR A 37 8.80 -9.94 -22.37
CA THR A 37 9.49 -10.85 -21.45
C THR A 37 8.58 -11.40 -20.36
N GLY A 38 7.78 -10.56 -19.71
CA GLY A 38 6.96 -10.89 -18.56
C GLY A 38 5.46 -10.74 -18.76
N GLY A 39 5.01 -10.42 -19.98
CA GLY A 39 3.61 -10.14 -20.28
C GLY A 39 3.07 -8.94 -19.51
N LEU A 40 1.75 -8.86 -19.37
CA LEU A 40 1.10 -7.78 -18.62
C LEU A 40 1.47 -7.81 -17.12
N SER A 41 1.66 -8.99 -16.56
CA SER A 41 2.06 -9.16 -15.16
C SER A 41 3.46 -8.59 -14.90
N GLY A 42 4.44 -8.89 -15.74
CA GLY A 42 5.79 -8.33 -15.65
C GLY A 42 5.79 -6.82 -15.79
N LEU A 43 5.05 -6.30 -16.77
CA LEU A 43 4.91 -4.86 -16.97
C LEU A 43 4.31 -4.14 -15.74
N ILE A 44 3.25 -4.70 -15.14
CA ILE A 44 2.65 -4.13 -13.92
C ILE A 44 3.68 -4.12 -12.78
N LYS A 45 4.39 -5.23 -12.57
CA LYS A 45 5.41 -5.33 -11.51
C LYS A 45 6.53 -4.30 -11.68
N GLU A 46 6.99 -4.04 -12.89
CA GLU A 46 8.02 -3.03 -13.15
C GLU A 46 7.50 -1.59 -12.97
N LEU A 47 6.32 -1.27 -13.54
CA LEU A 47 5.71 0.07 -13.42
C LEU A 47 5.36 0.44 -11.97
N TYR A 48 5.03 -0.55 -11.15
CA TYR A 48 4.65 -0.36 -9.75
C TYR A 48 5.72 -0.86 -8.77
N LYS A 49 6.97 -0.98 -9.23
CA LYS A 49 8.10 -1.35 -8.39
C LYS A 49 8.23 -0.41 -7.18
N GLY A 50 8.39 -0.99 -5.99
CA GLY A 50 8.40 -0.24 -4.73
C GLY A 50 7.05 0.29 -4.25
N LYS A 51 5.97 0.15 -5.04
CA LYS A 51 4.61 0.56 -4.65
C LYS A 51 3.70 -0.62 -4.32
N ILE A 52 4.03 -1.82 -4.77
CA ILE A 52 3.31 -3.07 -4.50
C ILE A 52 4.28 -4.19 -4.15
N CYS A 53 3.76 -5.26 -3.55
CA CYS A 53 4.53 -6.47 -3.31
C CYS A 53 4.95 -7.11 -4.64
N GLN A 54 6.26 -7.34 -4.82
CA GLN A 54 6.80 -7.94 -6.05
C GLN A 54 6.43 -9.43 -6.20
N HIS A 55 6.01 -10.09 -5.12
CA HIS A 55 5.55 -11.48 -5.11
C HIS A 55 4.02 -11.62 -5.12
N ALA A 56 3.27 -10.50 -5.31
CA ALA A 56 1.84 -10.59 -5.53
C ALA A 56 1.54 -11.39 -6.80
N ASP A 57 0.49 -12.20 -6.74
CA ASP A 57 0.04 -13.00 -7.89
C ASP A 57 -0.78 -12.13 -8.85
N ILE A 58 -0.06 -11.37 -9.67
CA ILE A 58 -0.67 -10.45 -10.63
C ILE A 58 -1.43 -11.22 -11.72
N ASP A 59 -0.96 -12.42 -12.11
CA ASP A 59 -1.61 -13.24 -13.14
C ASP A 59 -2.99 -13.70 -12.66
N MET A 60 -3.09 -14.13 -11.43
CA MET A 60 -4.38 -14.44 -10.79
C MET A 60 -5.30 -13.22 -10.75
N LEU A 61 -4.77 -12.06 -10.38
CA LEU A 61 -5.55 -10.81 -10.33
C LEU A 61 -6.04 -10.36 -11.71
N ILE A 62 -5.22 -10.50 -12.75
CA ILE A 62 -5.63 -10.22 -14.14
C ILE A 62 -6.77 -11.14 -14.57
N GLN A 63 -6.73 -12.40 -14.18
CA GLN A 63 -7.75 -13.38 -14.58
C GLN A 63 -9.05 -13.24 -13.80
N GLN A 64 -8.98 -13.03 -12.49
CA GLN A 64 -10.16 -13.07 -11.62
C GLN A 64 -10.77 -11.68 -11.35
N TYR A 65 -9.95 -10.62 -11.34
CA TYR A 65 -10.34 -9.27 -10.91
C TYR A 65 -9.78 -8.18 -11.84
N PRO A 66 -9.95 -8.27 -13.18
CA PRO A 66 -9.30 -7.36 -14.13
C PRO A 66 -9.72 -5.89 -13.94
N CYS A 67 -11.00 -5.64 -13.70
CA CYS A 67 -11.51 -4.28 -13.48
C CYS A 67 -11.06 -3.72 -12.14
N GLU A 68 -11.18 -4.51 -11.09
CA GLU A 68 -10.74 -4.16 -9.74
C GLU A 68 -9.24 -3.91 -9.69
N LEU A 69 -8.44 -4.72 -10.41
CA LEU A 69 -7.00 -4.50 -10.53
C LEU A 69 -6.70 -3.15 -11.20
N ALA A 70 -7.38 -2.81 -12.28
CA ALA A 70 -7.19 -1.53 -12.96
C ALA A 70 -7.51 -0.34 -12.03
N TYR A 71 -8.61 -0.41 -11.27
CA TYR A 71 -8.96 0.59 -10.26
C TYR A 71 -7.96 0.63 -9.11
N ALA A 72 -7.56 -0.53 -8.59
CA ALA A 72 -6.57 -0.63 -7.51
C ALA A 72 -5.25 0.03 -7.90
N LEU A 73 -4.72 -0.27 -9.08
CA LEU A 73 -3.51 0.34 -9.61
C LEU A 73 -3.65 1.85 -9.78
N ALA A 74 -4.79 2.32 -10.29
CA ALA A 74 -5.06 3.75 -10.42
C ALA A 74 -5.11 4.46 -9.05
N LEU A 75 -5.72 3.86 -8.03
CA LEU A 75 -5.78 4.40 -6.67
C LEU A 75 -4.39 4.44 -6.01
N ILE A 76 -3.59 3.38 -6.17
CA ILE A 76 -2.21 3.31 -5.65
C ILE A 76 -1.34 4.44 -6.21
N ASP A 77 -1.61 4.87 -7.44
CA ASP A 77 -0.82 5.89 -8.12
C ASP A 77 -1.33 7.32 -7.87
N THR A 78 -2.43 7.49 -7.14
CA THR A 78 -2.90 8.82 -6.78
C THR A 78 -1.96 9.46 -5.74
N SER A 79 -1.64 10.74 -5.94
CA SER A 79 -0.85 11.53 -4.99
C SER A 79 -1.67 12.04 -3.81
N ASP A 80 -2.98 11.98 -3.90
CA ASP A 80 -3.91 12.43 -2.87
C ASP A 80 -4.10 11.35 -1.81
N ARG A 81 -3.49 11.56 -0.66
CA ARG A 81 -3.62 10.66 0.51
C ARG A 81 -5.01 10.66 1.14
N SER A 82 -5.84 11.66 0.81
CA SER A 82 -7.21 11.77 1.29
C SER A 82 -8.22 11.03 0.40
N SER A 83 -7.80 10.52 -0.75
CA SER A 83 -8.68 9.81 -1.67
C SER A 83 -9.09 8.47 -1.08
N ILE A 84 -10.35 8.35 -0.72
CA ILE A 84 -11.01 7.07 -0.42
C ILE A 84 -11.59 6.49 -1.70
N THR A 85 -11.79 5.18 -1.73
CA THR A 85 -12.47 4.52 -2.86
C THR A 85 -13.86 5.11 -3.03
N PRO A 86 -14.21 5.68 -4.20
CA PRO A 86 -15.52 6.27 -4.41
C PRO A 86 -16.62 5.23 -4.23
N GLY A 87 -17.73 5.63 -3.61
CA GLY A 87 -18.85 4.72 -3.32
C GLY A 87 -19.40 4.02 -4.56
N TRP A 88 -19.45 4.70 -5.71
CA TRP A 88 -19.88 4.09 -6.97
C TRP A 88 -18.93 2.99 -7.46
N VAL A 89 -17.63 3.09 -7.18
CA VAL A 89 -16.66 2.03 -7.49
C VAL A 89 -16.94 0.82 -6.62
N LEU A 90 -17.14 1.00 -5.31
CA LEU A 90 -17.45 -0.09 -4.38
C LEU A 90 -18.77 -0.78 -4.72
N CYS A 91 -19.78 -0.02 -5.21
CA CYS A 91 -21.05 -0.60 -5.65
C CYS A 91 -20.90 -1.50 -6.89
N ASN A 92 -20.05 -1.11 -7.85
CA ASN A 92 -19.89 -1.84 -9.10
C ASN A 92 -18.74 -2.86 -9.06
N PHE A 93 -17.70 -2.60 -8.28
CA PHE A 93 -16.49 -3.41 -8.14
C PHE A 93 -16.14 -3.59 -6.66
N PRO A 94 -16.93 -4.36 -5.91
CA PRO A 94 -16.78 -4.46 -4.45
C PRO A 94 -15.44 -5.05 -3.99
N ASN A 95 -14.75 -5.77 -4.87
CA ASN A 95 -13.47 -6.40 -4.55
C ASN A 95 -12.24 -5.47 -4.75
N VAL A 96 -12.42 -4.18 -5.10
CA VAL A 96 -11.28 -3.27 -5.29
C VAL A 96 -10.40 -3.17 -4.05
N GLU A 97 -11.02 -3.02 -2.86
CA GLU A 97 -10.25 -2.95 -1.61
C GLU A 97 -9.56 -4.28 -1.27
N TYR A 98 -10.19 -5.40 -1.58
CA TYR A 98 -9.56 -6.71 -1.44
C TYR A 98 -8.32 -6.85 -2.34
N VAL A 99 -8.43 -6.42 -3.60
CA VAL A 99 -7.30 -6.42 -4.54
C VAL A 99 -6.17 -5.50 -4.07
N ILE A 100 -6.48 -4.30 -3.54
CA ILE A 100 -5.48 -3.41 -2.96
C ILE A 100 -4.76 -4.10 -1.79
N LYS A 101 -5.48 -4.81 -0.92
CA LYS A 101 -4.88 -5.57 0.18
C LYS A 101 -3.95 -6.68 -0.32
N LEU A 102 -4.33 -7.41 -1.37
CA LEU A 102 -3.47 -8.43 -1.97
C LEU A 102 -2.19 -7.84 -2.56
N LEU A 103 -2.26 -6.64 -3.12
CA LEU A 103 -1.10 -5.95 -3.70
C LEU A 103 -0.18 -5.32 -2.65
N ARG A 104 -0.74 -4.81 -1.53
CA ARG A 104 -0.04 -3.87 -0.66
C ARG A 104 -0.05 -4.22 0.83
N HIS A 105 -0.90 -5.11 1.30
CA HIS A 105 -1.05 -5.39 2.73
C HIS A 105 -0.57 -6.80 3.11
N ASN A 106 -0.55 -7.73 2.18
CA ASN A 106 -0.11 -9.09 2.44
C ASN A 106 1.42 -9.19 2.32
N ARG A 107 2.10 -9.36 3.45
CA ARG A 107 3.55 -9.54 3.48
C ARG A 107 3.93 -10.87 2.81
N CYS A 108 4.83 -10.81 1.84
CA CYS A 108 5.33 -12.02 1.20
C CYS A 108 6.36 -12.75 2.07
N GLU A 109 6.35 -14.07 2.01
CA GLU A 109 7.28 -14.93 2.79
C GLU A 109 8.76 -14.69 2.40
N LYS A 110 9.02 -14.44 1.13
CA LYS A 110 10.38 -14.23 0.60
C LYS A 110 11.00 -12.88 1.00
N GLY A 111 10.19 -11.94 1.47
CA GLY A 111 10.60 -10.59 1.80
C GLY A 111 11.07 -9.82 0.54
N CYS A 112 10.28 -8.89 0.04
CA CYS A 112 10.71 -7.97 -1.00
C CYS A 112 10.93 -6.58 -0.41
N ASP A 113 11.57 -5.68 -1.15
CA ASP A 113 11.88 -4.32 -0.69
C ASP A 113 10.62 -3.59 -0.21
N TYR A 114 9.51 -3.71 -0.95
CA TYR A 114 8.23 -3.14 -0.55
C TYR A 114 7.76 -3.66 0.82
N CYS A 115 7.71 -4.98 1.00
CA CYS A 115 7.24 -5.58 2.26
C CYS A 115 8.17 -5.28 3.43
N ASN A 116 9.48 -5.25 3.20
CA ASN A 116 10.48 -4.99 4.23
C ASN A 116 10.50 -3.51 4.67
N THR A 117 10.09 -2.59 3.80
CA THR A 117 10.03 -1.15 4.12
C THR A 117 8.64 -0.72 4.54
N GLN A 118 7.63 -0.97 3.71
CA GLN A 118 6.27 -0.44 3.90
C GLN A 118 5.46 -1.23 4.93
N LEU A 119 5.69 -2.55 5.06
CA LEU A 119 4.97 -3.41 6.02
C LEU A 119 5.80 -3.75 7.26
N SER A 120 6.98 -3.17 7.43
CA SER A 120 7.78 -3.33 8.64
C SER A 120 7.30 -2.37 9.72
N VAL A 121 6.81 -2.91 10.83
CA VAL A 121 6.37 -2.09 11.98
C VAL A 121 7.53 -1.27 12.56
N LEU A 122 8.76 -1.82 12.57
CA LEU A 122 9.93 -1.13 13.07
C LEU A 122 10.36 0.03 12.16
N ALA A 123 10.36 -0.17 10.84
CA ALA A 123 10.67 0.89 9.88
C ALA A 123 9.66 2.04 9.98
N ASN A 124 8.38 1.70 10.07
CA ASN A 124 7.31 2.67 10.20
C ASN A 124 7.27 3.36 11.59
N LEU A 125 7.68 2.67 12.64
CA LEU A 125 7.88 3.28 13.96
C LEU A 125 8.86 4.45 13.88
N LYS A 126 9.97 4.25 13.19
CA LYS A 126 10.98 5.30 12.96
C LYS A 126 10.44 6.43 12.09
N ILE A 127 9.73 6.11 11.01
CA ILE A 127 9.17 7.10 10.06
C ILE A 127 8.13 7.99 10.73
N TYR A 128 7.17 7.41 11.46
CA TYR A 128 6.03 8.17 12.00
C TYR A 128 6.28 8.76 13.38
N PHE A 129 7.11 8.12 14.22
CA PHE A 129 7.30 8.52 15.61
C PHE A 129 8.75 8.86 15.96
N GLY A 130 9.72 8.61 15.07
CA GLY A 130 11.14 8.87 15.34
C GLY A 130 11.79 7.91 16.33
N TYR A 131 11.13 6.81 16.70
CA TYR A 131 11.66 5.83 17.64
C TYR A 131 12.45 4.74 16.92
N GLU A 132 13.64 4.41 17.45
CA GLU A 132 14.50 3.37 16.88
C GLU A 132 14.07 1.95 17.30
N LYS A 133 13.32 1.82 18.40
CA LYS A 133 12.88 0.52 18.93
C LYS A 133 11.58 0.66 19.72
N PHE A 134 10.83 -0.43 19.79
CA PHE A 134 9.68 -0.58 20.66
C PHE A 134 10.11 -0.73 22.12
N ARG A 135 9.19 -0.46 23.04
CA ARG A 135 9.39 -0.74 24.47
C ARG A 135 9.24 -2.23 24.73
N THR A 136 10.09 -2.74 25.62
CA THR A 136 10.00 -4.11 26.14
C THR A 136 9.43 -4.08 27.55
N TYR A 137 8.75 -5.15 27.96
CA TYR A 137 8.18 -5.34 29.29
C TYR A 137 8.66 -6.68 29.80
N ASP A 138 9.35 -6.68 30.93
CA ASP A 138 9.99 -7.87 31.54
C ASP A 138 10.86 -8.64 30.53
N GLY A 139 11.54 -7.91 29.64
CA GLY A 139 12.36 -8.46 28.57
C GLY A 139 11.60 -8.89 27.30
N GLU A 140 10.27 -8.87 27.32
CA GLU A 140 9.44 -9.26 26.18
C GLU A 140 9.06 -8.07 25.29
N PRO A 141 9.14 -8.19 23.96
CA PRO A 141 8.80 -7.13 23.02
C PRO A 141 7.27 -7.05 22.79
N LEU A 142 6.50 -6.92 23.86
CA LEU A 142 5.02 -6.98 23.80
C LEU A 142 4.41 -5.87 22.95
N GLN A 143 4.99 -4.66 22.96
CA GLN A 143 4.50 -3.56 22.17
C GLN A 143 4.67 -3.80 20.66
N GLU A 144 5.81 -4.37 20.25
CA GLU A 144 6.08 -4.76 18.87
C GLU A 144 5.17 -5.89 18.43
N LYS A 145 5.07 -6.96 19.23
CA LYS A 145 4.15 -8.08 18.98
C LYS A 145 2.70 -7.62 18.81
N ALA A 146 2.25 -6.66 19.61
CA ALA A 146 0.89 -6.11 19.50
C ALA A 146 0.72 -5.31 18.17
N ALA A 147 1.68 -4.47 17.82
CA ALA A 147 1.65 -3.73 16.55
C ALA A 147 1.68 -4.67 15.34
N GLU A 148 2.54 -5.69 15.35
CA GLU A 148 2.59 -6.71 14.29
C GLU A 148 1.29 -7.51 14.16
N ALA A 149 0.69 -7.90 15.29
CA ALA A 149 -0.59 -8.60 15.28
C ALA A 149 -1.70 -7.74 14.65
N ALA A 150 -1.74 -6.45 14.98
CA ALA A 150 -2.71 -5.50 14.43
C ALA A 150 -2.50 -5.30 12.92
N VAL A 151 -1.27 -5.07 12.46
CA VAL A 151 -0.94 -4.95 11.02
C VAL A 151 -1.32 -6.22 10.25
N ASN A 152 -1.18 -7.38 10.86
CA ASN A 152 -1.58 -8.66 10.26
C ASN A 152 -3.10 -8.96 10.40
N GLY A 153 -3.92 -7.98 10.81
CA GLY A 153 -5.36 -8.11 10.92
C GLY A 153 -5.84 -9.08 12.01
N LYS A 154 -4.99 -9.38 13.00
CA LYS A 154 -5.33 -10.28 14.10
C LYS A 154 -6.02 -9.52 15.22
N SER A 155 -7.12 -10.08 15.73
CA SER A 155 -7.72 -9.61 16.96
C SER A 155 -6.81 -9.88 18.14
N LEU A 156 -6.61 -8.88 19.02
CA LEU A 156 -5.75 -9.01 20.18
C LEU A 156 -6.32 -8.25 21.38
N LEU A 157 -5.98 -8.70 22.56
CA LEU A 157 -6.17 -7.98 23.82
C LEU A 157 -4.79 -7.58 24.35
N ALA A 158 -4.50 -6.27 24.37
CA ALA A 158 -3.23 -5.74 24.85
C ALA A 158 -3.39 -5.07 26.22
N ILE A 159 -2.73 -5.62 27.22
CA ILE A 159 -2.74 -5.11 28.60
C ILE A 159 -1.34 -4.58 28.93
N PHE A 160 -1.24 -3.28 29.14
CA PHE A 160 0.01 -2.60 29.49
C PHE A 160 -0.20 -1.74 30.75
N PRO A 161 0.84 -1.48 31.53
CA PRO A 161 0.77 -0.56 32.65
C PRO A 161 0.41 0.86 32.21
N THR A 162 0.00 1.70 33.15
CA THR A 162 -0.25 3.13 32.88
C THR A 162 1.04 3.78 32.37
N GLY A 163 0.94 4.61 31.31
CA GLY A 163 2.12 5.16 30.65
C GLY A 163 2.91 4.18 29.78
N GLY A 164 2.46 2.92 29.66
CA GLY A 164 3.11 1.87 28.88
C GLY A 164 3.01 1.99 27.35
N GLY A 165 2.62 3.16 26.82
CA GLY A 165 2.60 3.36 25.35
C GLY A 165 1.56 2.55 24.59
N LYS A 166 0.42 2.25 25.21
CA LYS A 166 -0.73 1.55 24.59
C LYS A 166 -1.17 2.19 23.26
N SER A 167 -1.16 3.52 23.22
CA SER A 167 -1.62 4.26 22.02
C SER A 167 -0.82 3.90 20.77
N LEU A 168 0.46 3.63 20.89
CA LEU A 168 1.32 3.27 19.79
C LEU A 168 0.86 1.99 19.07
N THR A 169 0.32 1.02 19.83
CA THR A 169 -0.08 -0.29 19.30
C THR A 169 -1.29 -0.24 18.36
N PHE A 170 -2.07 0.83 18.38
CA PHE A 170 -3.15 1.06 17.42
C PHE A 170 -2.89 2.25 16.48
N GLN A 171 -2.15 3.27 16.93
CA GLN A 171 -1.83 4.42 16.07
C GLN A 171 -0.90 4.05 14.93
N LEU A 172 0.15 3.26 15.20
CA LEU A 172 1.09 2.86 14.15
C LEU A 172 0.43 2.00 13.07
N PRO A 173 -0.31 0.91 13.38
CA PRO A 173 -1.07 0.17 12.39
C PRO A 173 -2.07 1.05 11.62
N ALA A 174 -2.76 1.95 12.30
CA ALA A 174 -3.70 2.87 11.66
C ALA A 174 -3.03 3.78 10.60
N LEU A 175 -1.85 4.33 10.91
CA LEU A 175 -1.06 5.13 9.98
C LEU A 175 -0.54 4.30 8.81
N MET A 176 -0.10 3.07 9.07
CA MET A 176 0.36 2.14 8.04
C MET A 176 -0.79 1.75 7.09
N ASP A 177 -1.96 1.43 7.62
CA ASP A 177 -3.16 1.10 6.82
C ASP A 177 -3.64 2.31 6.02
N GLY A 178 -3.67 3.50 6.63
CA GLY A 178 -4.01 4.74 5.94
C GLY A 178 -3.07 5.02 4.76
N ALA A 179 -1.76 4.78 4.92
CA ALA A 179 -0.77 5.00 3.87
C ALA A 179 -0.77 3.91 2.79
N SER A 180 -1.02 2.65 3.16
CA SER A 180 -0.92 1.52 2.23
C SER A 180 -2.20 1.22 1.47
N ILE A 181 -3.34 1.25 2.14
CA ILE A 181 -4.62 0.80 1.59
C ILE A 181 -5.75 1.83 1.71
N HIS A 182 -5.44 3.07 2.13
CA HIS A 182 -6.43 4.11 2.46
C HIS A 182 -7.47 3.65 3.49
N GLY A 183 -7.04 2.78 4.42
CA GLY A 183 -7.90 2.18 5.44
C GLY A 183 -8.41 3.20 6.45
N LEU A 184 -9.65 3.02 6.90
CA LEU A 184 -10.24 3.77 8.00
C LEU A 184 -10.05 3.00 9.31
N THR A 185 -9.44 3.64 10.29
CA THR A 185 -9.34 3.09 11.66
C THR A 185 -10.27 3.86 12.60
N VAL A 186 -11.11 3.13 13.30
CA VAL A 186 -12.03 3.70 14.30
C VAL A 186 -11.52 3.35 15.69
N VAL A 187 -11.30 4.38 16.51
CA VAL A 187 -10.88 4.24 17.92
C VAL A 187 -12.05 4.62 18.81
N ILE A 188 -12.50 3.68 19.64
CA ILE A 188 -13.57 3.93 20.61
C ILE A 188 -12.91 4.02 21.99
N SER A 189 -12.98 5.18 22.62
CA SER A 189 -12.46 5.42 23.97
C SER A 189 -13.63 5.69 24.92
N PRO A 190 -13.77 4.90 26.01
CA PRO A 190 -14.78 5.17 27.04
C PRO A 190 -14.37 6.27 28.02
N LEU A 191 -13.12 6.74 27.95
CA LEU A 191 -12.60 7.78 28.83
C LEU A 191 -12.83 9.16 28.22
N GLN A 192 -13.46 10.02 28.98
CA GLN A 192 -13.56 11.45 28.71
C GLN A 192 -12.30 12.16 29.18
#